data_b03e4a5d2db73835ac70082ceb66c5c2
#
_entry.id   b03e4a5d2db73835ac70082ceb66c5c2
#
_cell.length_a   1.000
_cell.length_b   1.000
_cell.length_c   1.000
_cell.angle_alpha   90.00
_cell.angle_beta   90.00
_cell.angle_gamma   90.00
#
_symmetry.space_group_name_H-M   'P 1'
#
loop_
_entity.id
_entity.type
_entity.pdbx_description
1 polymer ?
#
loop_
_entity_poly.entity_id
_entity_poly.type
_entity_poly.pdbx_seq_one_letter_code
_entity_poly.pdbx_strand_id
1 'polypeptide(L)'
;MKETPQEYIKRITSYVEGEQPLKVQAATPRKLERLIKGVRLAKLRKRPAPDKWSVVEILAHLADTEIVGGFRVRMILGAPGTPIAGFSQDAWVTSGHYGKRDPRKSVEQFRVVWSKPRVAQVTHARTMEAPWNPFRAWPRNGGAHRADVCRS
;
A
#
# COMPACT_ATOMS: atom_id res chain seq x y z
N MET A 1 13.73 20.58 1.99
CA MET A 1 14.11 19.79 0.80
C MET A 1 13.16 18.61 0.69
N LYS A 2 12.64 18.29 -0.50
CA LYS A 2 11.82 17.09 -0.70
C LYS A 2 12.77 15.90 -0.89
N GLU A 3 12.53 14.83 -0.16
CA GLU A 3 13.26 13.55 -0.25
C GLU A 3 13.18 12.99 -1.67
N THR A 4 14.30 12.55 -2.23
CA THR A 4 14.34 11.87 -3.53
C THR A 4 13.77 10.45 -3.41
N PRO A 5 13.32 9.82 -4.53
CA PRO A 5 12.86 8.44 -4.52
C PRO A 5 13.91 7.45 -3.97
N GLN A 6 15.17 7.66 -4.27
CA GLN A 6 16.27 6.81 -3.79
C GLN A 6 16.49 6.94 -2.28
N GLU A 7 16.47 8.16 -1.75
CA GLU A 7 16.55 8.42 -0.31
C GLU A 7 15.37 7.81 0.43
N TYR A 8 14.16 7.95 -0.14
CA TYR A 8 12.96 7.32 0.40
C TYR A 8 13.10 5.81 0.49
N ILE A 9 13.50 5.13 -0.60
CA ILE A 9 13.71 3.68 -0.61
C ILE A 9 14.75 3.27 0.42
N LYS A 10 15.91 3.93 0.44
CA LYS A 10 16.98 3.65 1.41
C LYS A 10 16.48 3.76 2.84
N ARG A 11 15.71 4.80 3.14
CA ARG A 11 15.15 5.01 4.48
C ARG A 11 14.13 3.94 4.86
N ILE A 12 13.17 3.59 3.99
CA ILE A 12 12.15 2.58 4.34
C ILE A 12 12.74 1.17 4.46
N THR A 13 13.74 0.84 3.64
CA THR A 13 14.40 -0.48 3.70
C THR A 13 15.28 -0.61 4.94
N SER A 14 15.91 0.49 5.42
CA SER A 14 16.72 0.46 6.64
C SER A 14 15.93 0.08 7.90
N TYR A 15 14.61 0.30 7.93
CA TYR A 15 13.77 -0.10 9.07
C TYR A 15 13.58 -1.61 9.21
N VAL A 16 13.89 -2.37 8.18
CA VAL A 16 13.76 -3.83 8.15
C VAL A 16 15.08 -4.54 7.83
N GLU A 17 16.18 -3.78 7.83
CA GLU A 17 17.52 -4.31 7.62
C GLU A 17 17.88 -5.33 8.71
N GLY A 18 18.37 -6.50 8.30
CA GLY A 18 18.66 -7.61 9.21
C GLY A 18 17.43 -8.40 9.69
N GLU A 19 16.23 -7.92 9.43
CA GLU A 19 15.00 -8.61 9.80
C GLU A 19 14.61 -9.68 8.76
N GLN A 20 13.95 -10.73 9.23
CA GLN A 20 13.36 -11.72 8.31
C GLN A 20 12.01 -11.20 7.78
N PRO A 21 11.87 -10.91 6.47
CA PRO A 21 10.67 -10.27 5.92
C PRO A 21 9.36 -10.97 6.30
N LEU A 22 9.37 -12.30 6.30
CA LEU A 22 8.21 -13.11 6.64
C LEU A 22 7.80 -13.03 8.11
N LYS A 23 8.78 -12.91 9.02
CA LYS A 23 8.50 -12.70 10.44
C LYS A 23 7.95 -11.31 10.70
N VAL A 24 8.53 -10.29 10.06
CA VAL A 24 7.99 -8.92 10.12
C VAL A 24 6.56 -8.91 9.61
N GLN A 25 6.34 -9.53 8.46
CA GLN A 25 5.02 -9.63 7.85
C GLN A 25 4.02 -10.27 8.82
N ALA A 26 4.31 -11.46 9.35
CA ALA A 26 3.40 -12.16 10.24
C ALA A 26 3.09 -11.39 11.55
N ALA A 27 4.03 -10.59 12.04
CA ALA A 27 3.89 -9.86 13.30
C ALA A 27 3.14 -8.52 13.13
N THR A 28 3.15 -7.91 11.94
CA THR A 28 2.64 -6.54 11.71
C THR A 28 1.18 -6.34 12.11
N PRO A 29 0.21 -7.21 11.75
CA PRO A 29 -1.19 -7.00 12.15
C PRO A 29 -1.36 -6.88 13.66
N ARG A 30 -0.75 -7.79 14.42
CA ARG A 30 -0.80 -7.76 15.89
C ARG A 30 -0.10 -6.54 16.49
N LYS A 31 0.96 -6.04 15.85
CA LYS A 31 1.62 -4.79 16.27
C LYS A 31 0.66 -3.60 16.08
N LEU A 32 -0.02 -3.51 14.93
CA LEU A 32 -0.99 -2.45 14.65
C LEU A 32 -2.16 -2.48 15.63
N GLU A 33 -2.75 -3.66 15.89
CA GLU A 33 -3.81 -3.83 16.88
C GLU A 33 -3.40 -3.32 18.26
N ARG A 34 -2.20 -3.66 18.73
CA ARG A 34 -1.66 -3.22 20.02
C ARG A 34 -1.47 -1.71 20.10
N LEU A 35 -1.01 -1.09 19.03
CA LEU A 35 -0.76 0.35 18.97
C LEU A 35 -2.03 1.19 19.12
N ILE A 36 -3.19 0.69 18.68
CA ILE A 36 -4.45 1.41 18.76
C ILE A 36 -5.34 0.95 19.92
N LYS A 37 -4.98 -0.14 20.60
CA LYS A 37 -5.76 -0.68 21.73
C LYS A 37 -5.90 0.34 22.85
N GLY A 38 -7.13 0.64 23.27
CA GLY A 38 -7.42 1.58 24.35
C GLY A 38 -7.24 3.06 23.98
N VAL A 39 -6.77 3.39 22.79
CA VAL A 39 -6.60 4.79 22.36
C VAL A 39 -7.95 5.35 21.92
N ARG A 40 -8.32 6.53 22.43
CA ARG A 40 -9.56 7.23 22.06
C ARG A 40 -9.56 7.61 20.59
N LEU A 41 -10.70 7.44 19.91
CA LEU A 41 -10.85 7.73 18.49
C LEU A 41 -10.46 9.16 18.11
N ALA A 42 -10.80 10.13 18.94
CA ALA A 42 -10.43 11.53 18.72
C ALA A 42 -8.91 11.71 18.64
N LYS A 43 -8.13 10.97 19.44
CA LYS A 43 -6.66 11.00 19.38
C LYS A 43 -6.14 10.34 18.10
N LEU A 44 -6.74 9.24 17.66
CA LEU A 44 -6.35 8.55 16.40
C LEU A 44 -6.67 9.39 15.16
N ARG A 45 -7.70 10.24 15.20
CA ARG A 45 -8.08 11.16 14.11
C ARG A 45 -7.27 12.45 14.08
N LYS A 46 -6.60 12.80 15.17
CA LYS A 46 -5.81 14.03 15.22
C LYS A 46 -4.58 13.89 14.32
N ARG A 47 -4.45 14.79 13.34
CA ARG A 47 -3.23 14.91 12.53
C ARG A 47 -2.13 15.57 13.37
N PRO A 48 -0.88 15.06 13.35
CA PRO A 48 0.22 15.65 14.10
C PRO A 48 0.66 17.02 13.54
N ALA A 49 0.48 17.23 12.24
CA ALA A 49 0.67 18.53 11.54
C ALA A 49 -0.28 18.59 10.33
N PRO A 50 -0.52 19.78 9.75
CA PRO A 50 -1.46 19.96 8.63
C PRO A 50 -1.16 19.10 7.41
N ASP A 51 0.12 18.87 7.13
CA ASP A 51 0.65 18.08 6.00
C ASP A 51 0.88 16.60 6.35
N LYS A 52 0.53 16.15 7.55
CA LYS A 52 0.73 14.77 8.01
C LYS A 52 -0.60 14.05 8.18
N TRP A 53 -0.59 12.80 7.84
CA TRP A 53 -1.76 11.93 8.03
C TRP A 53 -1.96 11.58 9.50
N SER A 54 -3.21 11.48 9.90
CA SER A 54 -3.62 10.89 11.18
C SER A 54 -3.42 9.39 11.20
N VAL A 55 -3.45 8.79 12.39
CA VAL A 55 -3.36 7.32 12.53
C VAL A 55 -4.49 6.63 11.78
N VAL A 56 -5.71 7.19 11.80
CA VAL A 56 -6.86 6.63 11.06
C VAL A 56 -6.58 6.59 9.56
N GLU A 57 -6.04 7.68 9.01
CA GLU A 57 -5.70 7.75 7.57
C GLU A 57 -4.59 6.77 7.20
N ILE A 58 -3.56 6.64 8.04
CA ILE A 58 -2.48 5.67 7.83
C ILE A 58 -3.02 4.23 7.81
N LEU A 59 -3.86 3.87 8.77
CA LEU A 59 -4.41 2.51 8.86
C LEU A 59 -5.33 2.17 7.67
N ALA A 60 -6.13 3.15 7.24
CA ALA A 60 -6.95 3.00 6.04
C ALA A 60 -6.09 2.81 4.79
N HIS A 61 -5.03 3.62 4.65
CA HIS A 61 -4.07 3.51 3.56
C HIS A 61 -3.38 2.14 3.54
N LEU A 62 -2.91 1.66 4.68
CA LEU A 62 -2.29 0.35 4.78
C LEU A 62 -3.24 -0.76 4.32
N ALA A 63 -4.51 -0.71 4.73
CA ALA A 63 -5.51 -1.70 4.35
C ALA A 63 -5.75 -1.73 2.83
N ASP A 64 -5.91 -0.57 2.20
CA ASP A 64 -6.15 -0.46 0.75
C ASP A 64 -4.88 -0.83 -0.05
N THR A 65 -3.70 -0.41 0.42
CA THR A 65 -2.42 -0.73 -0.22
C THR A 65 -2.16 -2.23 -0.25
N GLU A 66 -2.63 -2.96 0.76
CA GLU A 66 -2.50 -4.42 0.78
C GLU A 66 -3.32 -5.12 -0.31
N ILE A 67 -4.51 -4.61 -0.63
CA ILE A 67 -5.32 -5.13 -1.74
C ILE A 67 -4.56 -4.95 -3.05
N VAL A 68 -4.06 -3.74 -3.30
CA VAL A 68 -3.29 -3.43 -4.51
C VAL A 68 -1.98 -4.21 -4.58
N GLY A 69 -1.27 -4.32 -3.46
CA GLY A 69 -0.06 -5.15 -3.39
C GLY A 69 -0.33 -6.61 -3.76
N GLY A 70 -1.45 -7.17 -3.29
CA GLY A 70 -1.87 -8.52 -3.67
C GLY A 70 -2.22 -8.68 -5.15
N PHE A 71 -2.88 -7.68 -5.72
CA PHE A 71 -3.13 -7.63 -7.15
C PHE A 71 -1.83 -7.56 -7.95
N ARG A 72 -0.92 -6.64 -7.58
CA ARG A 72 0.38 -6.47 -8.25
C ARG A 72 1.23 -7.73 -8.23
N VAL A 73 1.28 -8.44 -7.10
CA VAL A 73 2.00 -9.71 -7.02
C VAL A 73 1.44 -10.73 -8.02
N ARG A 74 0.11 -10.82 -8.14
CA ARG A 74 -0.52 -11.71 -9.13
C ARG A 74 -0.20 -11.31 -10.57
N MET A 75 -0.18 -10.02 -10.86
CA MET A 75 0.19 -9.52 -12.18
C MET A 75 1.65 -9.86 -12.52
N ILE A 76 2.57 -9.69 -11.57
CA ILE A 76 3.99 -10.01 -11.77
C ILE A 76 4.17 -11.51 -12.04
N LEU A 77 3.46 -12.37 -11.31
CA LEU A 77 3.59 -13.82 -11.44
C LEU A 77 2.86 -14.39 -12.66
N GLY A 78 1.67 -13.88 -12.96
CA GLY A 78 0.81 -14.42 -14.01
C GLY A 78 1.02 -13.78 -15.40
N ALA A 79 1.59 -12.58 -15.44
CA ALA A 79 1.86 -11.84 -16.67
C ALA A 79 3.17 -11.03 -16.54
N PRO A 80 4.33 -11.71 -16.56
CA PRO A 80 5.63 -11.06 -16.46
C PRO A 80 5.79 -9.96 -17.50
N GLY A 81 6.38 -8.83 -17.09
CA GLY A 81 6.57 -7.67 -17.98
C GLY A 81 5.36 -6.74 -18.11
N THR A 82 4.22 -7.08 -17.54
CA THR A 82 3.07 -6.16 -17.51
C THR A 82 3.40 -4.89 -16.71
N PRO A 83 3.15 -3.68 -17.27
CA PRO A 83 3.35 -2.44 -16.55
C PRO A 83 2.48 -2.36 -15.30
N ILE A 84 3.07 -1.95 -14.18
CA ILE A 84 2.35 -1.75 -12.93
C ILE A 84 2.00 -0.28 -12.79
N ALA A 85 0.71 0.03 -12.77
CA ALA A 85 0.22 1.39 -12.59
C ALA A 85 0.57 1.93 -11.19
N GLY A 86 1.09 3.16 -11.16
CA GLY A 86 1.20 3.96 -9.95
C GLY A 86 -0.15 4.54 -9.53
N PHE A 87 -0.22 5.05 -8.31
CA PHE A 87 -1.38 5.80 -7.82
C PHE A 87 -0.94 6.94 -6.91
N SER A 88 -1.80 7.96 -6.82
CA SER A 88 -1.60 9.06 -5.87
C SER A 88 -2.18 8.67 -4.52
N GLN A 89 -1.33 8.59 -3.51
CA GLN A 89 -1.74 8.28 -2.14
C GLN A 89 -2.67 9.37 -1.59
N ASP A 90 -2.38 10.65 -1.83
CA ASP A 90 -3.19 11.77 -1.36
C ASP A 90 -4.57 11.82 -2.03
N ALA A 91 -4.64 11.48 -3.33
CA ALA A 91 -5.92 11.33 -4.00
C ALA A 91 -6.77 10.22 -3.35
N TRP A 92 -6.16 9.12 -2.95
CA TRP A 92 -6.84 8.01 -2.26
C TRP A 92 -7.32 8.39 -0.86
N VAL A 93 -6.51 9.14 -0.10
CA VAL A 93 -6.93 9.66 1.21
C VAL A 93 -8.20 10.49 1.09
N THR A 94 -8.25 11.33 0.05
CA THR A 94 -9.38 12.23 -0.19
C THR A 94 -10.62 11.47 -0.70
N SER A 95 -10.50 10.74 -1.81
CA SER A 95 -11.61 10.01 -2.45
C SER A 95 -12.13 8.84 -1.59
N GLY A 96 -11.25 8.17 -0.87
CA GLY A 96 -11.59 7.07 0.03
C GLY A 96 -12.06 7.53 1.40
N HIS A 97 -12.15 8.84 1.66
CA HIS A 97 -12.58 9.42 2.95
C HIS A 97 -11.88 8.79 4.16
N TYR A 98 -10.56 8.58 4.07
CA TYR A 98 -9.80 7.82 5.05
C TYR A 98 -9.97 8.34 6.48
N GLY A 99 -10.01 9.65 6.69
CA GLY A 99 -10.22 10.25 8.02
C GLY A 99 -11.55 9.90 8.69
N LYS A 100 -12.54 9.40 7.92
CA LYS A 100 -13.85 8.99 8.43
C LYS A 100 -13.93 7.48 8.71
N ARG A 101 -12.98 6.67 8.26
CA ARG A 101 -12.98 5.22 8.43
C ARG A 101 -12.84 4.83 9.92
N ASP A 102 -13.31 3.63 10.22
CA ASP A 102 -13.07 3.02 11.53
C ASP A 102 -11.67 2.38 11.55
N PRO A 103 -10.76 2.82 12.44
CA PRO A 103 -9.40 2.30 12.47
C PRO A 103 -9.32 0.81 12.82
N ARG A 104 -10.28 0.29 13.60
CA ARG A 104 -10.31 -1.15 13.95
C ARG A 104 -10.71 -1.99 12.75
N LYS A 105 -11.70 -1.53 11.97
CA LYS A 105 -12.09 -2.18 10.72
C LYS A 105 -10.96 -2.14 9.68
N SER A 106 -10.22 -1.03 9.61
CA SER A 106 -9.05 -0.93 8.73
C SER A 106 -7.95 -1.93 9.12
N VAL A 107 -7.66 -2.08 10.41
CA VAL A 107 -6.69 -3.07 10.90
C VAL A 107 -7.18 -4.49 10.63
N GLU A 108 -8.47 -4.76 10.81
CA GLU A 108 -9.06 -6.07 10.50
C GLU A 108 -8.98 -6.39 9.01
N GLN A 109 -9.32 -5.44 8.14
CA GLN A 109 -9.18 -5.57 6.68
C GLN A 109 -7.72 -5.85 6.31
N PHE A 110 -6.78 -5.08 6.86
CA PHE A 110 -5.35 -5.31 6.69
C PHE A 110 -4.97 -6.73 7.10
N ARG A 111 -5.39 -7.19 8.29
CA ARG A 111 -5.11 -8.52 8.81
C ARG A 111 -5.63 -9.63 7.90
N VAL A 112 -6.88 -9.53 7.44
CA VAL A 112 -7.51 -10.54 6.57
C VAL A 112 -6.81 -10.63 5.22
N VAL A 113 -6.48 -9.50 4.61
CA VAL A 113 -5.77 -9.46 3.33
C VAL A 113 -4.34 -9.95 3.48
N TRP A 114 -3.69 -9.59 4.60
CA TRP A 114 -2.31 -9.93 4.91
C TRP A 114 -2.10 -11.39 5.30
N SER A 115 -3.07 -12.02 5.96
CA SER A 115 -2.97 -13.40 6.45
C SER A 115 -3.06 -14.48 5.37
N LYS A 116 -3.49 -14.14 4.17
CA LYS A 116 -3.54 -15.10 3.06
C LYS A 116 -2.16 -15.23 2.41
N PRO A 117 -1.76 -16.41 1.94
CA PRO A 117 -0.36 -16.78 1.67
C PRO A 117 0.25 -16.04 0.48
N ARG A 118 0.48 -14.73 0.63
CA ARG A 118 1.36 -13.97 -0.28
C ARG A 118 2.79 -14.49 -0.24
N VAL A 119 3.15 -15.06 0.89
CA VAL A 119 4.47 -15.57 1.20
C VAL A 119 4.88 -16.71 0.29
N ALA A 120 3.99 -17.68 0.04
CA ALA A 120 4.24 -18.76 -0.90
C ALA A 120 4.38 -18.25 -2.35
N GLN A 121 3.72 -17.13 -2.68
CA GLN A 121 3.79 -16.52 -4.00
C GLN A 121 5.08 -15.73 -4.22
N VAL A 122 5.61 -15.07 -3.18
CA VAL A 122 6.83 -14.27 -3.27
C VAL A 122 8.10 -15.14 -3.25
N THR A 123 8.09 -16.27 -2.57
CA THR A 123 9.22 -17.21 -2.60
C THR A 123 9.40 -17.86 -3.98
N HIS A 124 8.33 -18.05 -4.74
CA HIS A 124 8.42 -18.48 -6.14
C HIS A 124 8.89 -17.37 -7.09
N ALA A 125 8.63 -16.10 -6.76
CA ALA A 125 9.07 -14.96 -7.57
C ALA A 125 10.59 -14.70 -7.53
N ARG A 126 11.34 -15.31 -6.62
CA ARG A 126 12.81 -15.23 -6.57
C ARG A 126 13.51 -15.86 -7.79
N THR A 127 12.80 -16.62 -8.59
CA THR A 127 13.34 -17.21 -9.85
C THR A 127 13.06 -16.39 -11.09
N MET A 128 12.37 -15.25 -10.97
CA MET A 128 12.06 -14.38 -12.12
C MET A 128 12.84 -13.07 -12.00
N GLU A 129 13.95 -12.99 -12.67
CA GLU A 129 14.77 -11.78 -12.88
C GLU A 129 14.03 -10.77 -13.77
N ALA A 130 13.00 -10.13 -13.25
CA ALA A 130 12.44 -8.96 -13.87
C ALA A 130 12.82 -7.72 -13.03
N PRO A 131 13.45 -6.69 -13.62
CA PRO A 131 13.78 -5.47 -12.90
C PRO A 131 12.47 -4.75 -12.54
N TRP A 132 11.98 -4.99 -11.33
CA TRP A 132 10.84 -4.27 -10.80
C TRP A 132 11.27 -2.82 -10.49
N ASN A 133 10.73 -1.88 -11.25
CA ASN A 133 10.90 -0.46 -10.96
C ASN A 133 9.56 0.11 -10.48
N PRO A 134 9.41 0.39 -9.16
CA PRO A 134 8.18 0.93 -8.60
C PRO A 134 7.85 2.35 -9.06
N PHE A 135 8.80 3.02 -9.72
CA PHE A 135 8.71 4.42 -10.13
C PHE A 135 8.66 4.63 -11.64
N ARG A 136 8.42 3.61 -12.45
CA ARG A 136 8.08 3.86 -13.85
C ARG A 136 6.75 4.61 -13.90
N ALA A 137 6.85 5.92 -13.96
CA ALA A 137 5.72 6.78 -14.20
C ALA A 137 5.00 6.32 -15.47
N TRP A 138 3.67 6.23 -15.39
CA TRP A 138 2.80 6.13 -16.55
C TRP A 138 3.14 7.28 -17.50
N PRO A 139 3.36 7.04 -18.81
CA PRO A 139 3.49 8.13 -19.77
C PRO A 139 2.28 9.05 -19.62
N ARG A 140 2.53 10.34 -19.46
CA ARG A 140 1.47 11.37 -19.51
C ARG A 140 1.07 11.53 -20.97
N ASN A 141 0.39 10.56 -21.53
CA ASN A 141 -0.25 10.72 -22.80
C ASN A 141 -1.58 11.41 -22.55
N GLY A 142 -1.58 12.74 -22.70
CA GLY A 142 -2.76 13.50 -23.00
C GLY A 142 -3.32 13.01 -24.34
N GLY A 143 -4.24 12.07 -24.28
CA GLY A 143 -5.02 11.56 -25.40
C GLY A 143 -6.44 11.33 -24.91
N ALA A 144 -7.32 12.22 -25.27
CA ALA A 144 -8.75 12.07 -25.09
C ALA A 144 -9.21 10.73 -25.69
N HIS A 145 -9.56 9.76 -24.86
CA HIS A 145 -10.38 8.66 -25.33
C HIS A 145 -11.84 9.11 -25.32
N ARG A 146 -12.34 9.39 -26.52
CA ARG A 146 -13.76 9.48 -26.80
C ARG A 146 -14.45 8.22 -26.25
N ALA A 147 -15.47 8.47 -25.46
CA ALA A 147 -16.48 7.48 -25.13
C ALA A 147 -17.32 7.25 -26.39
N ASP A 148 -16.98 6.23 -27.15
CA ASP A 148 -17.85 5.59 -28.10
C ASP A 148 -17.81 4.11 -27.81
N VAL A 149 -18.83 3.59 -27.18
CA VAL A 149 -19.40 2.25 -27.36
C VAL A 149 -20.49 2.06 -26.29
N CYS A 150 -21.71 2.17 -26.71
CA CYS A 150 -22.77 1.20 -26.52
C CYS A 150 -24.06 1.78 -27.14
N ARG A 151 -24.24 1.54 -28.45
CA ARG A 151 -25.56 1.45 -29.07
C ARG A 151 -25.56 0.18 -29.92
N SER A 152 -26.23 -0.79 -29.45
CA SER A 152 -27.03 -1.79 -30.16
C SER A 152 -27.50 -2.85 -29.16
#